data_51cc2ed4845920f609f39033c6ba9bae
#
_entry.id   51cc2ed4845920f609f39033c6ba9bae
#
_cell.length_a   1.000
_cell.length_b   1.000
_cell.length_c   1.000
_cell.angle_alpha   90.00
_cell.angle_beta   90.00
_cell.angle_gamma   90.00
#
_symmetry.space_group_name_H-M   'P 1'
#
loop_
_entity.id
_entity.type
_entity.pdbx_description
1 polymer ?
#
loop_
_entity_poly.entity_id
_entity_poly.type
_entity_poly.pdbx_seq_one_letter_code
_entity_poly.pdbx_strand_id
1 'polypeptide(L)'
;MKKLLAVAIVAATPMMAQADLLFTVKAGASSWNAEATGDVDGDVDVGKDGLNLDSENNNVLFFAFEHPLPILPNIKIMKTDLDLTGEGTAPLGYTFLGQNFTEETSSQFDLSHTDLTLYWGVPLPIPYVDINFGLTARQFDGVVSVKGNTTGNEETQDLDFTMPMGYLNVDIGTPFGIYARADLNAISYGGNGITDTAIALGYTLPIPLVDVNLEAGHRAISVKTDEDTTDVETDIEVAGMFFGLNVSIGL
;
A
#
# COMPACT_ATOMS: atom_id res chain seq x y z
N MET A 1 31.82 -34.70 33.75
CA MET A 1 31.51 -33.27 33.63
C MET A 1 30.79 -33.00 32.31
N LYS A 2 29.57 -33.53 32.12
CA LYS A 2 28.77 -33.36 30.89
C LYS A 2 27.26 -33.29 31.17
N LYS A 3 26.84 -32.68 32.28
CA LYS A 3 25.39 -32.60 32.66
C LYS A 3 24.95 -31.21 33.14
N LEU A 4 25.60 -30.13 32.79
CA LEU A 4 25.24 -28.76 33.23
C LEU A 4 24.88 -27.78 32.10
N LEU A 5 24.66 -28.26 30.88
CA LEU A 5 24.33 -27.38 29.75
C LEU A 5 22.85 -27.45 29.30
N ALA A 6 22.02 -28.20 30.01
CA ALA A 6 20.62 -28.43 29.58
C ALA A 6 19.56 -27.64 30.38
N VAL A 7 19.96 -26.78 31.33
CA VAL A 7 19.00 -26.10 32.23
C VAL A 7 18.86 -24.60 31.93
N ALA A 8 19.70 -24.02 31.07
CA ALA A 8 19.70 -22.56 30.83
C ALA A 8 18.79 -22.08 29.66
N ILE A 9 18.13 -22.97 28.93
CA ILE A 9 17.32 -22.58 27.75
C ILE A 9 15.82 -22.43 28.06
N VAL A 10 15.36 -22.83 29.25
CA VAL A 10 13.94 -22.80 29.63
C VAL A 10 13.50 -21.48 30.31
N ALA A 11 14.41 -20.56 30.60
CA ALA A 11 14.10 -19.36 31.39
C ALA A 11 13.92 -18.06 30.57
N ALA A 12 13.85 -18.12 29.23
CA ALA A 12 13.68 -16.94 28.38
C ALA A 12 12.56 -17.14 27.35
N THR A 13 11.47 -17.79 27.73
CA THR A 13 10.22 -17.58 27.02
C THR A 13 9.57 -16.34 27.64
N PRO A 14 9.52 -15.17 26.96
CA PRO A 14 8.53 -14.19 27.34
C PRO A 14 7.19 -14.90 27.20
N MET A 15 6.50 -15.07 28.32
CA MET A 15 5.08 -15.42 28.31
C MET A 15 4.36 -14.21 27.70
N MET A 16 4.32 -14.17 26.39
CA MET A 16 3.33 -13.39 25.65
C MET A 16 1.97 -14.10 25.77
N ALA A 17 1.51 -14.26 27.01
CA ALA A 17 0.10 -14.28 27.25
C ALA A 17 -0.31 -12.81 27.12
N GLN A 18 -0.56 -12.35 25.90
CA GLN A 18 -1.46 -11.24 25.71
C GLN A 18 -2.79 -11.72 26.28
N ALA A 19 -3.10 -11.31 27.51
CA ALA A 19 -4.49 -11.16 27.87
C ALA A 19 -5.01 -10.18 26.82
N ASP A 20 -5.95 -10.60 25.96
CA ASP A 20 -6.67 -9.72 25.07
C ASP A 20 -7.23 -8.57 25.91
N LEU A 21 -6.49 -7.49 25.96
CA LEU A 21 -6.96 -6.25 26.52
C LEU A 21 -8.12 -5.82 25.65
N LEU A 22 -9.13 -5.20 26.25
CA LEU A 22 -10.42 -4.94 25.59
C LEU A 22 -10.29 -4.19 24.26
N PHE A 23 -9.19 -3.47 24.03
CA PHE A 23 -8.97 -2.66 22.83
C PHE A 23 -7.49 -2.66 22.45
N THR A 24 -7.22 -2.58 21.15
CA THR A 24 -5.85 -2.38 20.63
C THR A 24 -5.82 -1.15 19.72
N VAL A 25 -4.85 -0.28 19.94
CA VAL A 25 -4.57 0.87 19.08
C VAL A 25 -3.26 0.61 18.36
N LYS A 26 -3.28 0.76 17.04
CA LYS A 26 -2.09 0.63 16.18
C LYS A 26 -1.89 1.92 15.40
N ALA A 27 -0.65 2.36 15.26
CA ALA A 27 -0.29 3.49 14.41
C ALA A 27 1.07 3.23 13.78
N GLY A 28 1.28 3.71 12.57
CA GLY A 28 2.57 3.53 11.92
C GLY A 28 2.80 4.50 10.78
N ALA A 29 4.07 4.54 10.38
CA ALA A 29 4.55 5.31 9.25
C ALA A 29 5.53 4.48 8.45
N SER A 30 5.50 4.60 7.13
CA SER A 30 6.48 4.02 6.24
C SER A 30 6.86 4.98 5.12
N SER A 31 8.07 4.83 4.62
CA SER A 31 8.56 5.49 3.41
C SER A 31 8.59 4.45 2.30
N TRP A 32 7.94 4.74 1.19
CA TRP A 32 7.80 3.86 0.04
C TRP A 32 8.47 4.50 -1.18
N ASN A 33 9.51 3.84 -1.70
CA ASN A 33 10.19 4.22 -2.92
C ASN A 33 9.54 3.44 -4.06
N ALA A 34 8.67 4.12 -4.82
CA ALA A 34 7.87 3.52 -5.87
C ALA A 34 8.32 4.02 -7.25
N GLU A 35 8.30 3.17 -8.25
CA GLU A 35 8.52 3.48 -9.66
C GLU A 35 7.26 3.10 -10.45
N ALA A 36 6.90 3.92 -11.43
CA ALA A 36 5.83 3.60 -12.36
C ALA A 36 6.37 2.83 -13.56
N THR A 37 5.61 1.84 -14.02
CA THR A 37 5.86 1.07 -15.24
C THR A 37 4.55 0.77 -15.94
N GLY A 38 4.62 0.47 -17.24
CA GLY A 38 3.43 0.13 -18.04
C GLY A 38 3.04 1.25 -19.00
N ASP A 39 1.83 1.15 -19.55
CA ASP A 39 1.38 1.96 -20.67
C ASP A 39 0.01 2.58 -20.41
N VAL A 40 -0.20 3.76 -20.98
CA VAL A 40 -1.49 4.43 -21.13
C VAL A 40 -1.80 4.54 -22.61
N ASP A 41 -3.04 4.22 -22.99
CA ASP A 41 -3.53 4.28 -24.39
C ASP A 41 -2.73 3.35 -25.33
N GLY A 42 -2.10 2.30 -24.76
CA GLY A 42 -1.33 1.28 -25.48
C GLY A 42 0.00 1.76 -26.10
N ASP A 43 0.22 3.06 -26.17
CA ASP A 43 1.36 3.67 -26.86
C ASP A 43 2.24 4.57 -25.97
N VAL A 44 1.77 4.99 -24.79
CA VAL A 44 2.47 5.92 -23.91
C VAL A 44 3.06 5.18 -22.71
N ASP A 45 4.33 4.80 -22.79
CA ASP A 45 5.09 4.24 -21.67
C ASP A 45 5.22 5.30 -20.55
N VAL A 46 4.82 4.96 -19.33
CA VAL A 46 4.93 5.84 -18.16
C VAL A 46 6.29 5.73 -17.46
N GLY A 47 7.06 4.69 -17.77
CA GLY A 47 8.38 4.43 -17.21
C GLY A 47 9.50 5.22 -17.88
N LYS A 48 10.73 4.71 -17.75
CA LYS A 48 11.99 5.37 -18.16
C LYS A 48 12.12 5.63 -19.65
N ASP A 49 11.45 4.85 -20.48
CA ASP A 49 11.51 4.94 -21.93
C ASP A 49 10.43 5.89 -22.51
N GLY A 50 9.54 6.41 -21.68
CA GLY A 50 8.42 7.28 -22.04
C GLY A 50 8.35 8.56 -21.20
N LEU A 51 7.33 8.68 -20.35
CA LEU A 51 7.11 9.85 -19.50
C LEU A 51 8.15 9.98 -18.38
N ASN A 52 8.92 8.92 -18.14
CA ASN A 52 9.97 8.85 -17.13
C ASN A 52 9.46 9.26 -15.73
N LEU A 53 8.28 8.75 -15.37
CA LEU A 53 7.69 8.99 -14.06
C LEU A 53 8.53 8.30 -12.99
N ASP A 54 9.31 9.09 -12.30
CA ASP A 54 10.16 8.65 -11.20
C ASP A 54 9.49 9.00 -9.88
N SER A 55 9.71 8.18 -8.87
CA SER A 55 9.19 8.47 -7.57
C SER A 55 10.27 8.90 -6.62
N GLU A 56 9.95 9.92 -5.91
CA GLU A 56 10.61 10.22 -4.66
C GLU A 56 10.04 9.32 -3.55
N ASN A 57 10.58 9.44 -2.33
CA ASN A 57 10.08 8.69 -1.18
C ASN A 57 8.68 9.15 -0.81
N ASN A 58 7.69 8.31 -1.04
CA ASN A 58 6.31 8.56 -0.69
C ASN A 58 6.06 8.15 0.77
N ASN A 59 5.23 8.91 1.47
CA ASN A 59 4.90 8.64 2.86
C ASN A 59 3.58 7.89 2.96
N VAL A 60 3.57 6.86 3.80
CA VAL A 60 2.34 6.14 4.15
C VAL A 60 2.16 6.22 5.66
N LEU A 61 1.01 6.70 6.10
CA LEU A 61 0.63 6.79 7.50
C LEU A 61 -0.62 5.96 7.76
N PHE A 62 -0.66 5.22 8.86
CA PHE A 62 -1.89 4.56 9.24
C PHE A 62 -2.20 4.64 10.73
N PHE A 63 -3.48 4.52 11.03
CA PHE A 63 -4.02 4.35 12.36
C PHE A 63 -5.07 3.25 12.34
N ALA A 64 -5.06 2.34 13.32
CA ALA A 64 -6.09 1.32 13.46
C ALA A 64 -6.56 1.20 14.91
N PHE A 65 -7.84 0.88 15.04
CA PHE A 65 -8.50 0.58 16.30
C PHE A 65 -9.18 -0.79 16.22
N GLU A 66 -8.78 -1.69 17.09
CA GLU A 66 -9.31 -3.06 17.18
C GLU A 66 -10.03 -3.28 18.52
N HIS A 67 -11.08 -4.06 18.48
CA HIS A 67 -11.89 -4.39 19.65
C HIS A 67 -12.35 -5.86 19.65
N PRO A 68 -12.67 -6.44 20.81
CA PRO A 68 -12.99 -7.86 20.93
C PRO A 68 -14.43 -8.22 20.50
N LEU A 69 -15.24 -7.26 20.05
CA LEU A 69 -16.65 -7.51 19.69
C LEU A 69 -16.74 -8.08 18.27
N PRO A 70 -17.08 -9.37 18.07
CA PRO A 70 -16.95 -10.02 16.76
C PRO A 70 -17.97 -9.55 15.71
N ILE A 71 -19.03 -8.85 16.11
CA ILE A 71 -20.08 -8.37 15.18
C ILE A 71 -19.70 -7.02 14.58
N LEU A 72 -19.00 -6.17 15.34
CA LEU A 72 -18.57 -4.86 14.88
C LEU A 72 -17.24 -5.00 14.11
N PRO A 73 -17.04 -4.22 13.05
CA PRO A 73 -15.75 -4.19 12.37
C PRO A 73 -14.71 -3.40 13.15
N ASN A 74 -13.48 -3.83 13.10
CA ASN A 74 -12.33 -3.00 13.41
C ASN A 74 -12.18 -1.90 12.34
N ILE A 75 -11.48 -0.83 12.67
CA ILE A 75 -11.33 0.34 11.79
C ILE A 75 -9.86 0.60 11.54
N LYS A 76 -9.48 0.79 10.28
CA LYS A 76 -8.15 1.26 9.87
C LYS A 76 -8.31 2.46 8.93
N ILE A 77 -7.57 3.52 9.18
CA ILE A 77 -7.42 4.66 8.27
C ILE A 77 -5.98 4.67 7.82
N MET A 78 -5.75 4.75 6.51
CA MET A 78 -4.41 4.80 5.94
C MET A 78 -4.36 5.92 4.90
N LYS A 79 -3.40 6.81 5.03
CA LYS A 79 -3.10 7.84 4.04
C LYS A 79 -1.81 7.47 3.31
N THR A 80 -1.86 7.47 1.99
CA THR A 80 -0.73 7.29 1.09
C THR A 80 -0.54 8.61 0.32
N ASP A 81 0.59 9.26 0.51
CA ASP A 81 1.02 10.36 -0.36
C ASP A 81 1.83 9.70 -1.50
N LEU A 82 1.32 9.76 -2.72
CA LEU A 82 1.93 9.14 -3.91
C LEU A 82 1.93 10.14 -5.06
N ASP A 83 3.01 10.89 -5.17
CA ASP A 83 3.21 11.90 -6.22
C ASP A 83 4.42 11.48 -7.08
N LEU A 84 4.14 11.18 -8.35
CA LEU A 84 5.10 10.76 -9.35
C LEU A 84 5.30 11.92 -10.32
N THR A 85 6.54 12.31 -10.57
CA THR A 85 6.86 13.36 -11.53
C THR A 85 7.85 12.83 -12.55
N GLY A 86 7.76 13.32 -13.77
CA GLY A 86 8.67 12.91 -14.81
C GLY A 86 8.91 13.99 -15.87
N GLU A 87 10.12 14.02 -16.38
CA GLU A 87 10.46 14.75 -17.60
C GLU A 87 10.84 13.72 -18.65
N GLY A 88 10.04 13.61 -19.68
CA GLY A 88 10.21 12.59 -20.70
C GLY A 88 9.80 13.05 -22.07
N THR A 89 10.24 12.28 -23.07
CA THR A 89 9.84 12.46 -24.44
C THR A 89 8.83 11.37 -24.75
N ALA A 90 7.55 11.70 -24.67
CA ALA A 90 6.52 10.78 -25.18
C ALA A 90 6.75 10.54 -26.67
N PRO A 91 6.34 9.39 -27.21
CA PRO A 91 6.39 9.13 -28.65
C PRO A 91 5.74 10.30 -29.40
N LEU A 92 6.39 10.77 -30.45
CA LEU A 92 5.89 11.89 -31.23
C LEU A 92 4.44 11.67 -31.66
N GLY A 93 3.53 12.51 -31.15
CA GLY A 93 2.14 12.49 -31.55
C GLY A 93 1.19 11.74 -30.62
N TYR A 94 1.51 11.57 -29.32
CA TYR A 94 0.53 11.03 -28.39
C TYR A 94 -0.51 12.07 -27.96
N THR A 95 -1.70 11.60 -27.70
CA THR A 95 -2.84 12.42 -27.28
C THR A 95 -3.13 12.16 -25.82
N PHE A 96 -3.18 13.20 -24.99
CA PHE A 96 -3.63 13.13 -23.62
C PHE A 96 -4.80 14.08 -23.43
N LEU A 97 -5.94 13.59 -22.95
CA LEU A 97 -7.19 14.34 -22.79
C LEU A 97 -7.63 15.13 -24.04
N GLY A 98 -7.36 14.59 -25.24
CA GLY A 98 -7.68 15.25 -26.51
C GLY A 98 -6.64 16.26 -27.02
N GLN A 99 -5.58 16.54 -26.25
CA GLN A 99 -4.47 17.39 -26.67
C GLN A 99 -3.31 16.52 -27.18
N ASN A 100 -2.82 16.87 -28.39
CA ASN A 100 -1.68 16.18 -29.00
C ASN A 100 -0.36 16.83 -28.54
N PHE A 101 0.53 16.03 -28.00
CA PHE A 101 1.88 16.42 -27.56
C PHE A 101 2.92 15.84 -28.53
N THR A 102 3.75 16.69 -29.12
CA THR A 102 4.81 16.35 -30.08
C THR A 102 6.18 16.84 -29.63
N GLU A 103 6.35 17.07 -28.34
CA GLU A 103 7.53 17.66 -27.73
C GLU A 103 7.85 16.97 -26.39
N GLU A 104 8.97 17.33 -25.79
CA GLU A 104 9.26 16.95 -24.41
C GLU A 104 8.18 17.50 -23.46
N THR A 105 7.75 16.68 -22.52
CA THR A 105 6.72 17.03 -21.55
C THR A 105 7.20 16.85 -20.12
N SER A 106 6.70 17.71 -19.25
CA SER A 106 6.74 17.51 -17.79
C SER A 106 5.41 16.92 -17.36
N SER A 107 5.44 15.77 -16.69
CA SER A 107 4.25 15.04 -16.26
C SER A 107 4.22 14.92 -14.75
N GLN A 108 3.03 15.02 -14.16
CA GLN A 108 2.77 14.77 -12.76
C GLN A 108 1.58 13.83 -12.60
N PHE A 109 1.76 12.75 -11.85
CA PHE A 109 0.74 11.78 -11.51
C PHE A 109 0.64 11.70 -9.98
N ASP A 110 -0.17 12.57 -9.41
CA ASP A 110 -0.51 12.50 -8.00
C ASP A 110 -1.67 11.52 -7.80
N LEU A 111 -1.34 10.33 -7.29
CA LEU A 111 -2.25 9.25 -6.97
C LEU A 111 -2.49 9.14 -5.45
N SER A 112 -2.30 10.23 -4.74
CA SER A 112 -2.51 10.30 -3.29
C SER A 112 -3.94 9.91 -2.93
N HIS A 113 -4.07 9.13 -1.86
CA HIS A 113 -5.37 8.61 -1.44
C HIS A 113 -5.44 8.35 0.06
N THR A 114 -6.67 8.32 0.55
CA THR A 114 -7.00 7.92 1.92
C THR A 114 -7.92 6.71 1.90
N ASP A 115 -7.52 5.64 2.59
CA ASP A 115 -8.29 4.42 2.77
C ASP A 115 -8.99 4.42 4.12
N LEU A 116 -10.30 4.17 4.13
CA LEU A 116 -11.07 3.80 5.30
C LEU A 116 -11.43 2.32 5.19
N THR A 117 -10.82 1.48 6.01
CA THR A 117 -11.04 0.03 6.01
C THR A 117 -11.84 -0.39 7.24
N LEU A 118 -12.91 -1.15 7.01
CA LEU A 118 -13.68 -1.86 8.02
C LEU A 118 -13.39 -3.35 7.87
N TYR A 119 -12.87 -4.00 8.94
CA TYR A 119 -12.42 -5.37 8.84
C TYR A 119 -12.74 -6.22 10.07
N TRP A 120 -12.78 -7.54 9.89
CA TRP A 120 -13.00 -8.53 10.92
C TRP A 120 -11.85 -9.53 10.93
N GLY A 121 -11.41 -9.91 12.12
CA GLY A 121 -10.47 -11.01 12.30
C GLY A 121 -11.18 -12.36 12.20
N VAL A 122 -10.54 -13.33 11.54
CA VAL A 122 -10.97 -14.72 11.52
C VAL A 122 -10.51 -15.40 12.81
N PRO A 123 -11.40 -15.95 13.64
CA PRO A 123 -11.01 -16.62 14.88
C PRO A 123 -10.33 -17.97 14.58
N LEU A 124 -9.01 -17.96 14.45
CA LEU A 124 -8.21 -19.15 14.20
C LEU A 124 -7.57 -19.66 15.48
N PRO A 125 -7.65 -20.97 15.78
CA PRO A 125 -6.96 -21.58 16.93
C PRO A 125 -5.48 -21.88 16.60
N ILE A 126 -4.83 -21.05 15.78
CA ILE A 126 -3.44 -21.22 15.36
C ILE A 126 -2.63 -20.07 15.95
N PRO A 127 -1.70 -20.32 16.88
CA PRO A 127 -0.86 -19.29 17.44
C PRO A 127 -0.04 -18.57 16.35
N TYR A 128 0.12 -17.27 16.49
CA TYR A 128 0.91 -16.42 15.59
C TYR A 128 0.41 -16.32 14.14
N VAL A 129 -0.84 -16.69 13.88
CA VAL A 129 -1.47 -16.52 12.56
C VAL A 129 -2.73 -15.71 12.72
N ASP A 130 -2.76 -14.54 12.11
CA ASP A 130 -3.91 -13.65 12.05
C ASP A 130 -4.36 -13.47 10.60
N ILE A 131 -5.66 -13.65 10.36
CA ILE A 131 -6.27 -13.39 9.05
C ILE A 131 -7.40 -12.41 9.26
N ASN A 132 -7.37 -11.33 8.51
CA ASN A 132 -8.38 -10.28 8.54
C ASN A 132 -8.97 -10.10 7.13
N PHE A 133 -10.28 -9.89 7.05
CA PHE A 133 -10.99 -9.58 5.82
C PHE A 133 -11.95 -8.42 6.01
N GLY A 134 -12.23 -7.68 4.96
CA GLY A 134 -13.07 -6.51 5.10
C GLY A 134 -13.34 -5.79 3.79
N LEU A 135 -13.74 -4.54 3.95
CA LEU A 135 -14.00 -3.61 2.85
C LEU A 135 -13.24 -2.31 3.10
N THR A 136 -12.64 -1.78 2.06
CA THR A 136 -11.98 -0.48 2.04
C THR A 136 -12.75 0.49 1.15
N ALA A 137 -12.98 1.70 1.63
CA ALA A 137 -13.36 2.84 0.80
C ALA A 137 -12.10 3.67 0.58
N ARG A 138 -11.59 3.67 -0.66
CA ARG A 138 -10.43 4.47 -1.07
C ARG A 138 -10.91 5.78 -1.67
N GLN A 139 -10.57 6.89 -1.04
CA GLN A 139 -10.79 8.23 -1.57
C GLN A 139 -9.51 8.73 -2.21
N PHE A 140 -9.52 8.94 -3.51
CA PHE A 140 -8.46 9.64 -4.22
C PHE A 140 -8.63 11.16 -4.05
N ASP A 141 -7.51 11.87 -3.93
CA ASP A 141 -7.42 13.34 -3.78
C ASP A 141 -6.12 13.79 -4.44
N GLY A 142 -6.07 13.60 -5.76
CA GLY A 142 -4.87 13.84 -6.55
C GLY A 142 -5.14 14.49 -7.89
N VAL A 143 -4.12 14.55 -8.73
CA VAL A 143 -4.18 15.18 -10.05
C VAL A 143 -3.25 14.48 -11.02
N VAL A 144 -3.69 14.33 -12.27
CA VAL A 144 -2.82 13.93 -13.37
C VAL A 144 -2.68 15.13 -14.31
N SER A 145 -1.46 15.56 -14.58
CA SER A 145 -1.18 16.67 -15.49
C SER A 145 -0.04 16.34 -16.43
N VAL A 146 -0.15 16.84 -17.65
CA VAL A 146 0.90 16.78 -18.69
C VAL A 146 1.07 18.16 -19.31
N LYS A 147 2.31 18.65 -19.36
CA LYS A 147 2.66 19.97 -19.86
C LYS A 147 3.76 19.89 -20.90
N GLY A 148 3.52 20.47 -22.07
CA GLY A 148 4.52 20.64 -23.11
C GLY A 148 5.58 21.67 -22.72
N ASN A 149 6.85 21.29 -22.76
CA ASN A 149 7.96 22.14 -22.29
C ASN A 149 8.26 23.33 -23.24
N THR A 150 7.90 23.23 -24.51
CA THR A 150 8.13 24.29 -25.51
C THR A 150 6.90 25.16 -25.73
N THR A 151 5.74 24.56 -25.91
CA THR A 151 4.47 25.26 -26.17
C THR A 151 3.85 25.83 -24.91
N GLY A 152 4.09 25.18 -23.76
CA GLY A 152 3.44 25.48 -22.49
C GLY A 152 1.98 25.04 -22.44
N ASN A 153 1.51 24.25 -23.41
CA ASN A 153 0.18 23.63 -23.36
C ASN A 153 0.16 22.64 -22.19
N GLU A 154 -0.90 22.71 -21.39
CA GLU A 154 -1.06 21.89 -20.19
C GLU A 154 -2.48 21.34 -20.14
N GLU A 155 -2.58 20.04 -19.94
CA GLU A 155 -3.85 19.35 -19.68
C GLU A 155 -3.79 18.72 -18.28
N THR A 156 -4.91 18.84 -17.56
CA THR A 156 -5.00 18.43 -16.17
C THR A 156 -6.31 17.70 -15.92
N GLN A 157 -6.26 16.59 -15.19
CA GLN A 157 -7.41 15.83 -14.74
C GLN A 157 -7.37 15.66 -13.23
N ASP A 158 -8.35 16.20 -12.54
CA ASP A 158 -8.52 15.97 -11.10
C ASP A 158 -8.99 14.54 -10.84
N LEU A 159 -8.40 13.91 -9.82
CA LEU A 159 -8.77 12.60 -9.32
C LEU A 159 -9.45 12.77 -7.95
N ASP A 160 -10.74 13.07 -7.95
CA ASP A 160 -11.55 13.19 -6.73
C ASP A 160 -12.75 12.23 -6.80
N PHE A 161 -12.50 10.98 -6.40
CA PHE A 161 -13.54 9.94 -6.39
C PHE A 161 -13.28 8.90 -5.31
N THR A 162 -14.34 8.23 -4.88
CA THR A 162 -14.27 7.13 -3.90
C THR A 162 -14.52 5.79 -4.56
N MET A 163 -13.66 4.83 -4.28
CA MET A 163 -13.72 3.46 -4.81
C MET A 163 -13.86 2.44 -3.67
N PRO A 164 -14.88 1.55 -3.71
CA PRO A 164 -14.98 0.43 -2.78
C PRO A 164 -14.05 -0.70 -3.22
N MET A 165 -13.30 -1.30 -2.28
CA MET A 165 -12.39 -2.42 -2.54
C MET A 165 -12.60 -3.52 -1.51
N GLY A 166 -12.36 -4.78 -1.88
CA GLY A 166 -12.22 -5.87 -0.93
C GLY A 166 -10.87 -5.80 -0.22
N TYR A 167 -10.86 -6.09 1.08
CA TYR A 167 -9.65 -6.11 1.91
C TYR A 167 -9.37 -7.51 2.43
N LEU A 168 -8.09 -7.92 2.36
CA LEU A 168 -7.55 -9.12 2.99
C LEU A 168 -6.18 -8.81 3.58
N ASN A 169 -5.95 -9.28 4.81
CA ASN A 169 -4.65 -9.23 5.46
C ASN A 169 -4.32 -10.57 6.09
N VAL A 170 -3.06 -10.96 6.04
CA VAL A 170 -2.52 -12.15 6.68
C VAL A 170 -1.22 -11.78 7.37
N ASP A 171 -1.16 -12.05 8.68
CA ASP A 171 0.05 -11.93 9.50
C ASP A 171 0.46 -13.31 10.01
N ILE A 172 1.74 -13.64 9.85
CA ILE A 172 2.33 -14.88 10.34
C ILE A 172 3.55 -14.54 11.18
N GLY A 173 3.43 -14.70 12.49
CA GLY A 173 4.48 -14.39 13.44
C GLY A 173 5.29 -15.61 13.88
N THR A 174 6.26 -15.35 14.74
CA THR A 174 7.06 -16.35 15.46
C THR A 174 7.22 -15.96 16.93
N PRO A 175 7.49 -16.90 17.82
CA PRO A 175 7.75 -16.58 19.24
C PRO A 175 9.00 -15.71 19.46
N PHE A 176 9.79 -15.47 18.43
CA PHE A 176 11.03 -14.66 18.51
C PHE A 176 10.82 -13.22 18.03
N GLY A 177 9.57 -12.82 17.71
CA GLY A 177 9.22 -11.49 17.22
C GLY A 177 9.41 -11.27 15.72
N ILE A 178 9.90 -12.23 14.96
CA ILE A 178 9.94 -12.15 13.50
C ILE A 178 8.55 -12.47 12.96
N TYR A 179 8.06 -11.68 11.99
CA TYR A 179 6.80 -11.94 11.33
C TYR A 179 6.84 -11.60 9.84
N ALA A 180 5.92 -12.18 9.10
CA ALA A 180 5.61 -11.83 7.72
C ALA A 180 4.18 -11.33 7.64
N ARG A 181 3.94 -10.28 6.84
CA ARG A 181 2.62 -9.70 6.59
C ARG A 181 2.36 -9.62 5.10
N ALA A 182 1.11 -9.87 4.72
CA ALA A 182 0.60 -9.61 3.39
C ALA A 182 -0.72 -8.85 3.50
N ASP A 183 -0.85 -7.73 2.79
CA ASP A 183 -2.06 -6.94 2.64
C ASP A 183 -2.51 -6.94 1.18
N LEU A 184 -3.81 -6.99 0.95
CA LEU A 184 -4.44 -6.89 -0.36
C LEU A 184 -5.67 -6.01 -0.27
N ASN A 185 -5.73 -4.98 -1.13
CA ASN A 185 -6.96 -4.29 -1.48
C ASN A 185 -7.21 -4.50 -2.96
N ALA A 186 -8.42 -4.92 -3.36
CA ALA A 186 -8.71 -5.19 -4.75
C ALA A 186 -10.17 -4.91 -5.11
N ILE A 187 -10.35 -4.40 -6.33
CA ILE A 187 -11.64 -4.36 -7.03
C ILE A 187 -11.40 -4.72 -8.49
N SER A 188 -12.32 -5.49 -9.08
CA SER A 188 -12.30 -5.79 -10.51
C SER A 188 -13.73 -5.91 -11.03
N TYR A 189 -14.00 -5.29 -12.17
CA TYR A 189 -15.28 -5.37 -12.87
C TYR A 189 -15.07 -5.19 -14.37
N GLY A 190 -15.56 -6.16 -15.18
CA GLY A 190 -15.57 -6.06 -16.64
C GLY A 190 -14.22 -5.91 -17.32
N GLY A 191 -13.16 -6.48 -16.76
CA GLY A 191 -11.79 -6.33 -17.30
C GLY A 191 -11.00 -5.19 -16.64
N ASN A 192 -11.68 -4.27 -15.99
CA ASN A 192 -11.09 -3.13 -15.27
C ASN A 192 -10.85 -3.46 -13.81
N GLY A 193 -9.83 -2.89 -13.20
CA GLY A 193 -9.59 -3.12 -11.78
C GLY A 193 -8.39 -2.37 -11.22
N ILE A 194 -8.39 -2.28 -9.89
CA ILE A 194 -7.24 -1.82 -9.12
C ILE A 194 -6.90 -2.91 -8.10
N THR A 195 -5.63 -3.25 -8.04
CA THR A 195 -5.09 -4.18 -7.05
C THR A 195 -3.92 -3.51 -6.34
N ASP A 196 -3.97 -3.45 -5.01
CA ASP A 196 -2.91 -2.90 -4.16
C ASP A 196 -2.47 -4.00 -3.21
N THR A 197 -1.23 -4.45 -3.36
CA THR A 197 -0.62 -5.52 -2.58
C THR A 197 0.60 -5.01 -1.84
N ALA A 198 0.75 -5.42 -0.57
CA ALA A 198 1.97 -5.18 0.17
C ALA A 198 2.39 -6.47 0.89
N ILE A 199 3.67 -6.82 0.77
CA ILE A 199 4.27 -7.95 1.48
C ILE A 199 5.45 -7.42 2.28
N ALA A 200 5.51 -7.75 3.57
CA ALA A 200 6.56 -7.30 4.47
C ALA A 200 7.13 -8.43 5.31
N LEU A 201 8.37 -8.26 5.70
CA LEU A 201 9.00 -8.94 6.82
C LEU A 201 9.25 -7.92 7.92
N GLY A 202 8.94 -8.29 9.15
CA GLY A 202 9.09 -7.41 10.29
C GLY A 202 9.70 -8.07 11.50
N TYR A 203 10.07 -7.22 12.44
CA TYR A 203 10.58 -7.62 13.74
C TYR A 203 9.97 -6.78 14.85
N THR A 204 9.32 -7.45 15.81
CA THR A 204 8.77 -6.82 17.01
C THR A 204 9.88 -6.70 18.06
N LEU A 205 10.17 -5.49 18.48
CA LEU A 205 11.12 -5.21 19.56
C LEU A 205 10.53 -5.70 20.89
N PRO A 206 11.33 -6.35 21.74
CA PRO A 206 10.88 -6.89 23.03
C PRO A 206 10.72 -5.77 24.09
N ILE A 207 9.77 -4.88 23.89
CA ILE A 207 9.48 -3.74 24.79
C ILE A 207 8.21 -4.09 25.58
N PRO A 208 8.25 -4.08 26.92
CA PRO A 208 7.06 -4.36 27.72
C PRO A 208 5.93 -3.36 27.46
N LEU A 209 4.69 -3.84 27.38
CA LEU A 209 3.43 -3.07 27.24
C LEU A 209 3.22 -2.38 25.89
N VAL A 210 4.20 -2.35 25.01
CA VAL A 210 4.10 -1.69 23.71
C VAL A 210 4.84 -2.53 22.69
N ASP A 211 4.16 -2.95 21.63
CA ASP A 211 4.81 -3.59 20.50
C ASP A 211 5.31 -2.51 19.55
N VAL A 212 6.62 -2.45 19.37
CA VAL A 212 7.25 -1.58 18.36
C VAL A 212 7.80 -2.48 17.26
N ASN A 213 7.29 -2.31 16.05
CA ASN A 213 7.59 -3.15 14.92
C ASN A 213 8.38 -2.38 13.86
N LEU A 214 9.47 -2.98 13.41
CA LEU A 214 10.22 -2.52 12.25
C LEU A 214 9.88 -3.43 11.07
N GLU A 215 9.60 -2.84 9.93
CA GLU A 215 9.18 -3.55 8.72
C GLU A 215 9.99 -3.13 7.51
N ALA A 216 10.24 -4.08 6.63
CA ALA A 216 10.72 -3.85 5.28
C ALA A 216 9.92 -4.74 4.33
N GLY A 217 9.53 -4.18 3.19
CA GLY A 217 8.66 -4.92 2.28
C GLY A 217 8.61 -4.33 0.89
N HIS A 218 7.74 -4.89 0.08
CA HIS A 218 7.45 -4.46 -1.27
C HIS A 218 5.94 -4.20 -1.40
N ARG A 219 5.56 -3.06 -1.99
CA ARG A 219 4.18 -2.71 -2.31
C ARG A 219 4.06 -2.48 -3.81
N ALA A 220 2.94 -2.92 -4.38
CA ALA A 220 2.60 -2.70 -5.78
C ALA A 220 1.12 -2.31 -5.89
N ILE A 221 0.85 -1.24 -6.61
CA ILE A 221 -0.49 -0.82 -7.02
C ILE A 221 -0.56 -1.01 -8.53
N SER A 222 -1.46 -1.89 -8.99
CA SER A 222 -1.71 -2.13 -10.41
C SER A 222 -3.08 -1.60 -10.78
N VAL A 223 -3.15 -0.82 -11.85
CA VAL A 223 -4.37 -0.25 -12.42
C VAL A 223 -4.52 -0.77 -13.84
N LYS A 224 -5.65 -1.40 -14.12
CA LYS A 224 -6.00 -1.89 -15.46
C LYS A 224 -7.35 -1.33 -15.87
N THR A 225 -7.42 -0.76 -17.06
CA THR A 225 -8.65 -0.34 -17.69
C THR A 225 -8.70 -0.84 -19.14
N ASP A 226 -9.92 -1.10 -19.63
CA ASP A 226 -10.19 -1.58 -20.97
C ASP A 226 -10.88 -0.46 -21.77
N GLU A 227 -10.45 -0.26 -23.02
CA GLU A 227 -10.97 0.76 -23.93
C GLU A 227 -12.50 0.66 -24.16
N ASP A 228 -13.06 -0.57 -24.12
CA ASP A 228 -14.48 -0.82 -24.25
C ASP A 228 -15.34 -0.20 -23.11
N THR A 229 -14.72 0.11 -21.97
CA THR A 229 -15.45 0.56 -20.77
C THR A 229 -15.09 1.98 -20.34
N THR A 230 -13.87 2.45 -20.57
CA THR A 230 -13.35 3.72 -20.02
C THR A 230 -12.89 4.72 -21.07
N ASP A 231 -12.98 4.41 -22.35
CA ASP A 231 -12.43 5.17 -23.49
C ASP A 231 -10.88 5.32 -23.45
N VAL A 232 -10.20 4.70 -22.48
CA VAL A 232 -8.74 4.71 -22.34
C VAL A 232 -8.27 3.36 -21.83
N GLU A 233 -7.42 2.68 -22.59
CA GLU A 233 -6.72 1.49 -22.10
C GLU A 233 -5.58 1.89 -21.18
N THR A 234 -5.48 1.27 -20.01
CA THR A 234 -4.41 1.53 -19.05
C THR A 234 -3.93 0.21 -18.45
N ASP A 235 -2.63 -0.02 -18.47
CA ASP A 235 -1.97 -1.11 -17.74
C ASP A 235 -0.73 -0.54 -17.03
N ILE A 236 -0.96 0.07 -15.87
CA ILE A 236 0.08 0.73 -15.07
C ILE A 236 0.30 -0.05 -13.79
N GLU A 237 1.56 -0.23 -13.42
CA GLU A 237 1.98 -0.70 -12.11
C GLU A 237 2.91 0.33 -11.46
N VAL A 238 2.57 0.73 -10.23
CA VAL A 238 3.42 1.54 -9.35
C VAL A 238 3.91 0.64 -8.23
N ALA A 239 5.20 0.31 -8.24
CA ALA A 239 5.74 -0.70 -7.34
C ALA A 239 7.10 -0.30 -6.76
N GLY A 240 7.40 -0.80 -5.56
CA GLY A 240 8.71 -0.58 -4.95
C GLY A 240 8.84 -1.03 -3.51
N MET A 241 10.04 -0.86 -2.98
CA MET A 241 10.38 -1.22 -1.61
C MET A 241 9.91 -0.16 -0.62
N PHE A 242 9.46 -0.61 0.55
CA PHE A 242 9.16 0.29 1.66
C PHE A 242 9.86 -0.13 2.95
N PHE A 243 10.05 0.86 3.83
CA PHE A 243 10.54 0.66 5.19
C PHE A 243 9.58 1.38 6.15
N GLY A 244 9.19 0.70 7.21
CA GLY A 244 8.19 1.20 8.13
C GLY A 244 8.50 0.93 9.59
N LEU A 245 7.88 1.74 10.42
CA LEU A 245 7.80 1.57 11.87
C LEU A 245 6.34 1.67 12.28
N ASN A 246 5.87 0.72 13.07
CA ASN A 246 4.56 0.80 13.68
C ASN A 246 4.60 0.47 15.17
N VAL A 247 3.61 0.98 15.88
CA VAL A 247 3.45 0.82 17.32
C VAL A 247 2.05 0.28 17.58
N SER A 248 1.95 -0.71 18.46
CA SER A 248 0.69 -1.29 18.91
C SER A 248 0.64 -1.28 20.44
N ILE A 249 -0.48 -0.82 20.99
CA ILE A 249 -0.73 -0.77 22.42
C ILE A 249 -2.09 -1.43 22.69
N GLY A 250 -2.08 -2.47 23.51
CA GLY A 250 -3.29 -3.06 24.07
C GLY A 250 -3.72 -2.31 25.33
N LEU A 251 -5.03 -2.00 25.47
CA LEU A 251 -5.63 -1.24 26.57
C LEU A 251 -6.70 -2.06 27.30
#